data_229589edc6dd9a7acf23581941b44b75
#
_entry.id   229589edc6dd9a7acf23581941b44b75
#
_cell.length_a   1.000
_cell.length_b   1.000
_cell.length_c   1.000
_cell.angle_alpha   90.00
_cell.angle_beta   90.00
_cell.angle_gamma   90.00
#
_symmetry.space_group_name_H-M   'P 1'
#
loop_
_entity.id
_entity.type
_entity.pdbx_description
1 polymer ?
#
loop_
_entity_poly.entity_id
_entity_poly.type
_entity_poly.pdbx_seq_one_letter_code
_entity_poly.pdbx_strand_id
1 'polypeptide(L)'
;TACSTPVAEGMAVRTATTTVDDAHKSVLEFILANHPLDCPVCDQGGKCDLQDFSHQYTPTTSRFTETKRIFQKEYFSPLIETQMNRCVQCLRCVRYCDEIMDVKALAPVGRGTMTEIKHFGPHELDCEFCGGCVQICPVGAITSRLSMYEYRPWMLKRADTICTFCGDGCRITVQTKGNELIEVNSSHGAGRNNGDLCARGFFGFHASTHAERLTHPLIRRDGILVQTTWAEALEYVAEQALRVKLAN
;
A
#
# COMPACT_ATOMS: atom_id res chain seq x y z
N THR A 1 23.10 11.28 7.18
CA THR A 1 22.35 10.01 7.17
C THR A 1 22.95 9.06 6.15
N ALA A 2 22.87 7.73 6.39
CA ALA A 2 23.47 6.73 5.51
C ALA A 2 22.94 6.81 4.07
N CYS A 3 21.65 7.13 3.89
CA CYS A 3 21.00 7.22 2.58
C CYS A 3 21.43 8.43 1.73
N SER A 4 22.15 9.39 2.32
CA SER A 4 22.61 10.61 1.63
C SER A 4 24.13 10.83 1.74
N THR A 5 24.84 9.86 2.30
CA THR A 5 26.30 9.94 2.44
C THR A 5 26.95 9.30 1.23
N PRO A 6 27.72 10.04 0.40
CA PRO A 6 28.42 9.45 -0.72
C PRO A 6 29.50 8.48 -0.22
N VAL A 7 29.65 7.36 -0.94
CA VAL A 7 30.71 6.38 -0.64
C VAL A 7 32.05 6.81 -1.20
N ALA A 8 33.14 6.47 -0.51
CA ALA A 8 34.50 6.75 -0.94
C ALA A 8 35.38 5.50 -0.74
N GLU A 9 36.44 5.41 -1.52
CA GLU A 9 37.43 4.34 -1.38
C GLU A 9 38.11 4.40 -0.01
N GLY A 10 38.29 3.25 0.64
CA GLY A 10 38.85 3.16 1.99
C GLY A 10 37.88 3.51 3.12
N MET A 11 36.60 3.82 2.82
CA MET A 11 35.60 4.09 3.84
C MET A 11 35.34 2.85 4.70
N ALA A 12 35.47 2.98 6.02
CA ALA A 12 35.13 1.95 6.99
C ALA A 12 33.80 2.30 7.70
N VAL A 13 32.83 1.42 7.59
CA VAL A 13 31.51 1.58 8.22
C VAL A 13 31.38 0.60 9.39
N ARG A 14 30.95 1.11 10.55
CA ARG A 14 30.65 0.29 11.73
C ARG A 14 29.14 0.37 11.99
N THR A 15 28.51 -0.79 12.12
CA THR A 15 27.04 -0.93 12.28
C THR A 15 26.63 -1.44 13.65
N ALA A 16 27.56 -1.99 14.43
CA ALA A 16 27.29 -2.63 15.72
C ALA A 16 28.34 -2.18 16.76
N THR A 17 28.13 -0.99 17.30
CA THR A 17 28.94 -0.44 18.41
C THR A 17 28.03 0.29 19.38
N THR A 18 28.47 0.46 20.64
CA THR A 18 27.73 1.25 21.64
C THR A 18 27.39 2.66 21.15
N THR A 19 28.33 3.32 20.44
CA THR A 19 28.09 4.64 19.83
C THR A 19 26.96 4.61 18.80
N VAL A 20 26.88 3.56 18.00
CA VAL A 20 25.80 3.38 17.00
C VAL A 20 24.47 3.13 17.71
N ASP A 21 24.45 2.31 18.75
CA ASP A 21 23.24 2.04 19.53
C ASP A 21 22.72 3.30 20.24
N ASP A 22 23.61 4.11 20.80
CA ASP A 22 23.24 5.40 21.40
C ASP A 22 22.73 6.41 20.37
N ALA A 23 23.28 6.39 19.15
CA ALA A 23 22.78 7.19 18.04
C ALA A 23 21.38 6.73 17.61
N HIS A 24 21.13 5.41 17.49
CA HIS A 24 19.81 4.87 17.20
C HIS A 24 18.77 5.26 18.25
N LYS A 25 19.10 5.15 19.55
CA LYS A 25 18.22 5.60 20.64
C LYS A 25 17.87 7.07 20.50
N SER A 26 18.86 7.93 20.30
CA SER A 26 18.65 9.37 20.19
C SER A 26 17.78 9.76 18.98
N VAL A 27 18.03 9.17 17.81
CA VAL A 27 17.22 9.39 16.60
C VAL A 27 15.78 8.92 16.80
N LEU A 28 15.59 7.75 17.41
CA LEU A 28 14.26 7.22 17.68
C LEU A 28 13.50 8.07 18.70
N GLU A 29 14.16 8.59 19.74
CA GLU A 29 13.53 9.54 20.68
C GLU A 29 13.02 10.79 19.96
N PHE A 30 13.80 11.36 19.02
CA PHE A 30 13.34 12.50 18.21
C PHE A 30 12.12 12.16 17.36
N ILE A 31 12.10 11.00 16.70
CA ILE A 31 10.96 10.54 15.90
C ILE A 31 9.73 10.34 16.80
N LEU A 32 9.89 9.68 17.94
CA LEU A 32 8.81 9.34 18.87
C LEU A 32 8.30 10.56 19.65
N ALA A 33 9.07 11.63 19.78
CA ALA A 33 8.65 12.86 20.45
C ALA A 33 7.32 13.39 19.89
N ASN A 34 7.15 13.36 18.56
CA ASN A 34 5.92 13.82 17.90
C ASN A 34 5.03 12.69 17.37
N HIS A 35 5.48 11.44 17.40
CA HIS A 35 4.67 10.32 16.92
C HIS A 35 3.54 10.00 17.91
N PRO A 36 2.28 9.84 17.45
CA PRO A 36 1.16 9.53 18.35
C PRO A 36 1.22 8.09 18.86
N LEU A 37 0.63 7.83 20.01
CA LEU A 37 0.53 6.49 20.61
C LEU A 37 -0.67 5.70 20.05
N ASP A 38 -0.78 5.67 18.73
CA ASP A 38 -1.92 5.13 17.98
C ASP A 38 -1.78 3.64 17.62
N CYS A 39 -0.74 2.93 18.05
CA CYS A 39 -0.50 1.55 17.65
C CYS A 39 -1.73 0.63 17.75
N PRO A 40 -2.57 0.71 18.81
CA PRO A 40 -3.78 -0.11 18.89
C PRO A 40 -4.82 0.16 17.80
N VAL A 41 -4.85 1.36 17.24
CA VAL A 41 -5.81 1.80 16.19
C VAL A 41 -5.10 2.15 14.87
N CYS A 42 -3.85 1.77 14.70
CA CYS A 42 -3.05 2.02 13.51
C CYS A 42 -2.98 0.77 12.64
N ASP A 43 -3.30 0.88 11.35
CA ASP A 43 -3.27 -0.26 10.41
C ASP A 43 -1.87 -0.82 10.17
N GLN A 44 -0.82 -0.07 10.49
CA GLN A 44 0.56 -0.54 10.44
C GLN A 44 0.98 -1.33 11.68
N GLY A 45 0.17 -1.35 12.75
CA GLY A 45 0.49 -2.05 13.99
C GLY A 45 0.77 -3.54 13.79
N GLY A 46 1.96 -4.01 14.18
CA GLY A 46 2.46 -5.37 13.99
C GLY A 46 3.20 -5.62 12.66
N LYS A 47 3.29 -4.60 11.77
CA LYS A 47 4.13 -4.60 10.56
C LYS A 47 4.85 -3.26 10.36
N CYS A 48 5.17 -2.56 11.46
CA CYS A 48 5.67 -1.19 11.48
C CYS A 48 7.15 -1.14 11.83
N ASP A 49 7.99 -0.66 10.91
CA ASP A 49 9.44 -0.53 11.14
C ASP A 49 9.73 0.32 12.39
N LEU A 50 8.97 1.41 12.62
CA LEU A 50 9.17 2.24 13.81
C LEU A 50 8.83 1.51 15.10
N GLN A 51 7.80 0.68 15.10
CA GLN A 51 7.42 -0.13 16.28
C GLN A 51 8.51 -1.13 16.61
N ASP A 52 9.06 -1.82 15.62
CA ASP A 52 10.11 -2.82 15.79
C ASP A 52 11.41 -2.18 16.30
N PHE A 53 11.85 -1.08 15.68
CA PHE A 53 13.03 -0.34 16.14
C PHE A 53 12.84 0.31 17.51
N SER A 54 11.63 0.79 17.79
CA SER A 54 11.32 1.32 19.13
C SER A 54 11.44 0.23 20.19
N HIS A 55 10.94 -0.96 19.93
CA HIS A 55 11.07 -2.09 20.84
C HIS A 55 12.53 -2.52 21.07
N GLN A 56 13.35 -2.44 20.00
CA GLN A 56 14.76 -2.85 20.05
C GLN A 56 15.67 -1.84 20.76
N TYR A 57 15.47 -0.54 20.57
CA TYR A 57 16.46 0.48 20.94
C TYR A 57 15.98 1.50 21.97
N THR A 58 14.68 1.63 22.23
CA THR A 58 14.21 2.69 23.12
C THR A 58 13.80 2.19 24.52
N PRO A 59 13.93 3.03 25.55
CA PRO A 59 13.37 2.73 26.86
C PRO A 59 11.83 2.74 26.80
N THR A 60 11.20 2.11 27.77
CA THR A 60 9.73 2.01 27.87
C THR A 60 9.05 3.34 28.22
N THR A 61 9.81 4.32 28.69
CA THR A 61 9.30 5.63 29.13
C THR A 61 9.87 6.77 28.27
N SER A 62 9.01 7.70 27.90
CA SER A 62 9.41 8.91 27.16
C SER A 62 9.86 10.02 28.10
N ARG A 63 10.92 10.76 27.74
CA ARG A 63 11.33 12.00 28.38
C ARG A 63 10.58 13.24 27.87
N PHE A 64 9.85 13.09 26.77
CA PHE A 64 9.13 14.18 26.11
C PHE A 64 7.80 14.42 26.84
N THR A 65 7.62 15.63 27.36
CA THR A 65 6.45 16.05 28.15
C THR A 65 5.62 17.14 27.44
N GLU A 66 6.08 17.65 26.32
CA GLU A 66 5.39 18.69 25.58
C GLU A 66 4.25 18.13 24.72
N THR A 67 3.38 19.00 24.25
CA THR A 67 2.28 18.62 23.35
C THR A 67 2.84 18.19 22.00
N LYS A 68 2.43 17.01 21.55
CA LYS A 68 2.78 16.52 20.21
C LYS A 68 2.12 17.36 19.13
N ARG A 69 2.79 17.45 17.96
CA ARG A 69 2.23 18.15 16.79
C ARG A 69 0.90 17.52 16.37
N ILE A 70 0.01 18.31 15.81
CA ILE A 70 -1.27 17.87 15.27
C ILE A 70 -1.45 18.42 13.87
N PHE A 71 -1.67 17.54 12.91
CA PHE A 71 -2.11 17.87 11.56
C PHE A 71 -3.59 17.58 11.40
N GLN A 72 -4.27 18.41 10.65
CA GLN A 72 -5.66 18.14 10.24
C GLN A 72 -5.67 16.98 9.24
N LYS A 73 -6.71 16.15 9.34
CA LYS A 73 -6.90 15.05 8.40
C LYS A 73 -7.28 15.63 7.03
N GLU A 74 -6.53 15.24 6.00
CA GLU A 74 -6.77 15.61 4.62
C GLU A 74 -7.26 14.39 3.84
N TYR A 75 -8.24 14.59 2.96
CA TYR A 75 -8.72 13.55 2.07
C TYR A 75 -7.81 13.48 0.84
N PHE A 76 -7.19 12.33 0.60
CA PHE A 76 -6.32 12.13 -0.56
C PHE A 76 -7.07 11.52 -1.74
N SER A 77 -7.81 10.45 -1.49
CA SER A 77 -8.52 9.74 -2.56
C SER A 77 -9.47 8.67 -1.99
N PRO A 78 -10.32 8.06 -2.82
CA PRO A 78 -11.13 6.92 -2.40
C PRO A 78 -10.34 5.66 -2.06
N LEU A 79 -9.08 5.53 -2.53
CA LEU A 79 -8.25 4.34 -2.35
C LEU A 79 -7.18 4.48 -1.27
N ILE A 80 -6.70 5.71 -1.02
CA ILE A 80 -5.56 5.98 -0.13
C ILE A 80 -6.02 6.84 1.04
N GLU A 81 -5.75 6.35 2.24
CA GLU A 81 -5.95 7.05 3.50
C GLU A 81 -4.65 7.65 3.98
N THR A 82 -4.71 8.84 4.57
CA THR A 82 -3.55 9.48 5.17
C THR A 82 -3.78 9.88 6.61
N GLN A 83 -2.75 9.73 7.43
CA GLN A 83 -2.71 10.19 8.82
C GLN A 83 -1.34 10.79 9.10
N MET A 84 -1.18 12.08 8.77
CA MET A 84 0.12 12.76 8.79
C MET A 84 0.70 12.92 10.20
N ASN A 85 -0.10 12.82 11.25
CA ASN A 85 0.41 12.74 12.62
C ASN A 85 1.36 11.56 12.84
N ARG A 86 1.20 10.46 12.09
CA ARG A 86 2.04 9.25 12.14
C ARG A 86 3.26 9.33 11.22
N CYS A 87 3.35 10.35 10.37
CA CYS A 87 4.45 10.49 9.42
C CYS A 87 5.79 10.75 10.12
N VAL A 88 6.82 10.00 9.75
CA VAL A 88 8.20 10.14 10.25
C VAL A 88 9.09 10.97 9.32
N GLN A 89 8.50 11.60 8.33
CA GLN A 89 9.17 12.52 7.38
C GLN A 89 10.35 11.87 6.61
N CYS A 90 10.25 10.57 6.32
CA CYS A 90 11.31 9.83 5.62
C CYS A 90 11.37 10.10 4.12
N LEU A 91 10.35 10.73 3.54
CA LEU A 91 10.20 11.09 2.12
C LEU A 91 10.20 9.90 1.14
N ARG A 92 10.13 8.65 1.60
CA ARG A 92 10.11 7.46 0.72
C ARG A 92 8.97 7.53 -0.30
N CYS A 93 7.76 7.92 0.13
CA CYS A 93 6.59 8.03 -0.75
C CYS A 93 6.75 9.12 -1.83
N VAL A 94 7.36 10.26 -1.50
CA VAL A 94 7.64 11.35 -2.44
C VAL A 94 8.64 10.88 -3.49
N ARG A 95 9.76 10.30 -3.03
CA ARG A 95 10.81 9.80 -3.92
C ARG A 95 10.32 8.64 -4.80
N TYR A 96 9.49 7.74 -4.26
CA TYR A 96 8.89 6.68 -5.05
C TYR A 96 8.02 7.24 -6.18
N CYS A 97 7.16 8.22 -5.88
CA CYS A 97 6.34 8.87 -6.90
C CYS A 97 7.18 9.61 -7.96
N ASP A 98 8.24 10.29 -7.57
CA ASP A 98 9.09 11.07 -8.49
C ASP A 98 10.08 10.18 -9.25
N GLU A 99 10.87 9.33 -8.54
CA GLU A 99 12.01 8.62 -9.10
C GLU A 99 11.62 7.28 -9.78
N ILE A 100 10.58 6.60 -9.30
CA ILE A 100 10.16 5.28 -9.80
C ILE A 100 8.97 5.40 -10.75
N MET A 101 7.95 6.18 -10.36
CA MET A 101 6.73 6.30 -11.15
C MET A 101 6.76 7.46 -12.15
N ASP A 102 7.73 8.38 -12.05
CA ASP A 102 7.82 9.63 -12.81
C ASP A 102 6.53 10.48 -12.74
N VAL A 103 5.83 10.38 -11.61
CA VAL A 103 4.58 11.12 -11.32
C VAL A 103 4.82 11.98 -10.09
N LYS A 104 4.92 13.28 -10.25
CA LYS A 104 5.19 14.23 -9.15
C LYS A 104 3.92 14.53 -8.34
N ALA A 105 3.24 13.49 -7.87
CA ALA A 105 1.95 13.62 -7.20
C ALA A 105 2.03 14.03 -5.72
N LEU A 106 3.18 13.81 -5.06
CA LEU A 106 3.38 14.06 -3.64
C LEU A 106 4.57 15.00 -3.40
N ALA A 107 4.43 15.89 -2.41
CA ALA A 107 5.52 16.76 -1.97
C ALA A 107 5.53 16.97 -0.45
N PRO A 108 6.70 17.23 0.15
CA PRO A 108 6.78 17.75 1.50
C PRO A 108 6.36 19.23 1.52
N VAL A 109 5.48 19.59 2.43
CA VAL A 109 4.99 20.94 2.66
C VAL A 109 5.29 21.34 4.11
N GLY A 110 5.62 22.61 4.35
CA GLY A 110 6.03 23.08 5.66
C GLY A 110 7.52 22.86 5.92
N ARG A 111 7.93 23.02 7.18
CA ARG A 111 9.34 22.85 7.59
C ARG A 111 9.46 22.37 9.02
N GLY A 112 10.60 21.73 9.35
CA GLY A 112 10.88 21.21 10.68
C GLY A 112 9.84 20.18 11.11
N THR A 113 9.40 20.23 12.35
CA THR A 113 8.40 19.32 12.89
C THR A 113 7.04 19.42 12.21
N MET A 114 6.75 20.57 11.60
CA MET A 114 5.50 20.84 10.87
C MET A 114 5.56 20.44 9.39
N THR A 115 6.55 19.66 8.98
CA THR A 115 6.57 19.08 7.64
C THR A 115 5.55 17.95 7.55
N GLU A 116 4.70 18.02 6.54
CA GLU A 116 3.73 16.97 6.17
C GLU A 116 3.82 16.65 4.68
N ILE A 117 3.34 15.49 4.27
CA ILE A 117 3.27 15.11 2.86
C ILE A 117 1.89 15.47 2.34
N LYS A 118 1.84 16.25 1.26
CA LYS A 118 0.62 16.66 0.58
C LYS A 118 0.65 16.30 -0.89
N HIS A 119 -0.53 16.26 -1.49
CA HIS A 119 -0.69 16.18 -2.94
C HIS A 119 -0.79 17.58 -3.55
N PHE A 120 -0.61 17.67 -4.86
CA PHE A 120 -0.87 18.86 -5.64
C PHE A 120 -2.32 18.84 -6.16
N GLY A 121 -2.92 20.00 -6.21
CA GLY A 121 -4.28 20.15 -6.72
C GLY A 121 -5.31 20.44 -5.63
N PRO A 122 -6.48 20.96 -6.03
CA PRO A 122 -7.47 21.50 -5.09
C PRO A 122 -8.41 20.45 -4.49
N HIS A 123 -8.49 19.22 -5.03
CA HIS A 123 -9.54 18.27 -4.65
C HIS A 123 -9.02 16.91 -4.22
N GLU A 124 -8.32 16.19 -5.07
CA GLU A 124 -7.88 14.82 -4.84
C GLU A 124 -6.47 14.59 -5.36
N LEU A 125 -5.85 13.49 -4.91
CA LEU A 125 -4.56 13.04 -5.40
C LEU A 125 -4.64 12.70 -6.90
N ASP A 126 -3.95 13.46 -7.73
CA ASP A 126 -3.83 13.22 -9.16
C ASP A 126 -2.60 12.33 -9.43
N CYS A 127 -2.84 11.03 -9.63
CA CYS A 127 -1.78 10.04 -9.85
C CYS A 127 -2.30 8.75 -10.51
N GLU A 128 -1.39 7.81 -10.79
CA GLU A 128 -1.68 6.50 -11.39
C GLU A 128 -2.27 5.46 -10.41
N PHE A 129 -2.43 5.80 -9.14
CA PHE A 129 -2.93 4.89 -8.09
C PHE A 129 -2.19 3.55 -8.01
N CYS A 130 -0.89 3.52 -8.25
CA CYS A 130 -0.07 2.30 -8.24
C CYS A 130 0.03 1.61 -6.86
N GLY A 131 -0.31 2.31 -5.77
CA GLY A 131 -0.20 1.81 -4.40
C GLY A 131 1.21 1.84 -3.81
N GLY A 132 2.22 2.25 -4.58
CA GLY A 132 3.62 2.24 -4.13
C GLY A 132 3.87 3.10 -2.90
N CYS A 133 3.23 4.26 -2.78
CA CYS A 133 3.32 5.12 -1.59
C CYS A 133 2.75 4.44 -0.33
N VAL A 134 1.73 3.60 -0.47
CA VAL A 134 1.18 2.76 0.62
C VAL A 134 2.17 1.68 0.99
N GLN A 135 2.70 0.96 -0.02
CA GLN A 135 3.59 -0.18 0.19
C GLN A 135 4.94 0.22 0.81
N ILE A 136 5.50 1.38 0.42
CA ILE A 136 6.82 1.83 0.89
C ILE A 136 6.78 2.60 2.22
N CYS A 137 5.60 2.99 2.69
CA CYS A 137 5.48 3.74 3.94
C CYS A 137 5.87 2.85 5.13
N PRO A 138 6.91 3.22 5.92
CA PRO A 138 7.38 2.41 7.03
C PRO A 138 6.45 2.45 8.25
N VAL A 139 5.48 3.35 8.25
CA VAL A 139 4.55 3.61 9.36
C VAL A 139 3.13 3.75 8.84
N GLY A 140 2.13 3.84 9.71
CA GLY A 140 0.72 3.99 9.33
C GLY A 140 0.31 5.40 8.92
N ALA A 141 1.19 6.12 8.20
CA ALA A 141 0.90 7.47 7.74
C ALA A 141 0.19 7.49 6.38
N ILE A 142 0.42 6.49 5.54
CA ILE A 142 -0.26 6.29 4.25
C ILE A 142 -0.68 4.82 4.20
N THR A 143 -1.96 4.55 4.07
CA THR A 143 -2.54 3.20 4.12
C THR A 143 -3.61 3.00 3.04
N SER A 144 -3.98 1.75 2.76
CA SER A 144 -5.10 1.44 1.87
C SER A 144 -6.44 1.66 2.58
N ARG A 145 -7.37 2.36 1.94
CA ARG A 145 -8.75 2.51 2.44
C ARG A 145 -9.57 1.23 2.30
N LEU A 146 -9.19 0.35 1.36
CA LEU A 146 -9.93 -0.89 1.07
C LEU A 146 -9.77 -1.96 2.16
N SER A 147 -8.68 -1.87 2.95
CA SER A 147 -8.39 -2.84 4.03
C SER A 147 -8.28 -2.19 5.41
N MET A 148 -8.70 -0.92 5.53
CA MET A 148 -8.56 -0.13 6.74
C MET A 148 -9.36 -0.71 7.91
N TYR A 149 -8.68 -0.98 9.03
CA TYR A 149 -9.21 -1.57 10.28
C TYR A 149 -9.74 -3.01 10.17
N GLU A 150 -9.51 -3.71 9.04
CA GLU A 150 -10.06 -5.04 8.79
C GLU A 150 -9.25 -6.16 9.48
N TYR A 151 -7.95 -5.92 9.75
CA TYR A 151 -7.06 -6.99 10.19
C TYR A 151 -5.88 -6.53 11.06
N ARG A 152 -5.17 -7.54 11.59
CA ARG A 152 -3.80 -7.43 12.11
C ARG A 152 -2.91 -8.42 11.37
N PRO A 153 -1.60 -8.16 11.18
CA PRO A 153 -0.72 -9.00 10.36
C PRO A 153 -0.71 -10.48 10.75
N TRP A 154 -0.83 -10.78 12.04
CA TRP A 154 -0.87 -12.17 12.54
C TRP A 154 -2.18 -12.91 12.26
N MET A 155 -3.21 -12.22 11.79
CA MET A 155 -4.49 -12.83 11.38
C MET A 155 -4.46 -13.28 9.92
N LEU A 156 -3.45 -12.86 9.14
CA LEU A 156 -3.38 -13.06 7.71
C LEU A 156 -2.55 -14.29 7.33
N LYS A 157 -3.07 -15.03 6.37
CA LYS A 157 -2.30 -16.00 5.59
C LYS A 157 -1.77 -15.32 4.34
N ARG A 158 -0.53 -15.64 3.95
CA ARG A 158 0.15 -15.07 2.78
C ARG A 158 0.42 -16.15 1.76
N ALA A 159 0.21 -15.84 0.49
CA ALA A 159 0.53 -16.71 -0.62
C ALA A 159 1.06 -15.88 -1.80
N ASP A 160 2.21 -16.31 -2.32
CA ASP A 160 2.78 -15.71 -3.53
C ASP A 160 2.11 -16.30 -4.76
N THR A 161 1.78 -15.43 -5.72
CA THR A 161 1.16 -15.82 -6.98
C THR A 161 1.47 -14.80 -8.08
N ILE A 162 0.85 -14.95 -9.22
CA ILE A 162 0.99 -14.07 -10.38
C ILE A 162 -0.29 -13.27 -10.57
N CYS A 163 -0.15 -11.98 -10.83
CA CYS A 163 -1.25 -11.10 -11.18
C CYS A 163 -1.92 -11.54 -12.48
N THR A 164 -3.25 -11.62 -12.49
CA THR A 164 -4.04 -12.12 -13.63
C THR A 164 -4.70 -11.03 -14.46
N PHE A 165 -4.47 -9.75 -14.18
CA PHE A 165 -5.13 -8.64 -14.87
C PHE A 165 -4.60 -8.34 -16.27
N CYS A 166 -3.34 -8.67 -16.56
CA CYS A 166 -2.73 -8.46 -17.88
C CYS A 166 -1.60 -9.46 -18.14
N GLY A 167 -1.00 -9.41 -19.32
CA GLY A 167 0.06 -10.32 -19.75
C GLY A 167 1.45 -10.05 -19.15
N ASP A 168 1.62 -9.02 -18.33
CA ASP A 168 2.92 -8.68 -17.74
C ASP A 168 3.40 -9.72 -16.72
N GLY A 169 2.47 -10.40 -16.03
CA GLY A 169 2.80 -11.50 -15.12
C GLY A 169 3.49 -11.04 -13.83
N CYS A 170 3.12 -9.89 -13.30
CA CYS A 170 3.66 -9.36 -12.05
C CYS A 170 3.52 -10.37 -10.91
N ARG A 171 4.60 -10.59 -10.15
CA ARG A 171 4.54 -11.35 -8.91
C ARG A 171 3.86 -10.52 -7.82
N ILE A 172 2.91 -11.14 -7.16
CA ILE A 172 2.15 -10.54 -6.06
C ILE A 172 2.11 -11.48 -4.86
N THR A 173 1.95 -10.90 -3.68
CA THR A 173 1.65 -11.62 -2.44
C THR A 173 0.23 -11.29 -2.03
N VAL A 174 -0.63 -12.28 -2.09
CA VAL A 174 -2.03 -12.19 -1.65
C VAL A 174 -2.11 -12.45 -0.15
N GLN A 175 -2.85 -11.64 0.57
CA GLN A 175 -3.06 -11.75 2.00
C GLN A 175 -4.54 -11.96 2.30
N THR A 176 -4.87 -13.06 2.99
CA THR A 176 -6.24 -13.47 3.27
C THR A 176 -6.50 -13.67 4.76
N LYS A 177 -7.73 -13.37 5.18
CA LYS A 177 -8.28 -13.68 6.49
C LYS A 177 -9.42 -14.70 6.30
N GLY A 178 -9.16 -15.95 6.66
CA GLY A 178 -10.06 -17.03 6.23
C GLY A 178 -10.11 -17.17 4.70
N ASN A 179 -11.29 -17.03 4.11
CA ASN A 179 -11.52 -17.06 2.66
C ASN A 179 -11.64 -15.66 2.04
N GLU A 180 -11.50 -14.62 2.82
CA GLU A 180 -11.62 -13.24 2.37
C GLU A 180 -10.24 -12.69 1.98
N LEU A 181 -10.16 -12.06 0.80
CA LEU A 181 -8.98 -11.35 0.34
C LEU A 181 -8.98 -9.97 0.96
N ILE A 182 -7.93 -9.66 1.70
CA ILE A 182 -7.81 -8.41 2.45
C ILE A 182 -6.87 -7.43 1.74
N GLU A 183 -5.70 -7.89 1.33
CA GLU A 183 -4.64 -7.03 0.81
C GLU A 183 -3.81 -7.77 -0.22
N VAL A 184 -3.31 -7.03 -1.21
CA VAL A 184 -2.31 -7.51 -2.17
C VAL A 184 -1.14 -6.54 -2.12
N ASN A 185 0.06 -7.08 -2.07
CA ASN A 185 1.29 -6.32 -2.21
C ASN A 185 2.33 -7.09 -3.04
N SER A 186 3.51 -6.54 -3.19
CA SER A 186 4.63 -7.19 -3.86
C SER A 186 5.92 -6.88 -3.10
N SER A 187 6.92 -7.73 -3.26
CA SER A 187 8.21 -7.57 -2.58
C SER A 187 9.26 -7.04 -3.53
N HIS A 188 10.01 -6.04 -3.10
CA HIS A 188 11.16 -5.54 -3.87
C HIS A 188 12.16 -6.66 -4.17
N GLY A 189 12.73 -6.62 -5.36
CA GLY A 189 13.66 -7.65 -5.83
C GLY A 189 12.99 -8.97 -6.25
N ALA A 190 11.66 -9.06 -6.20
CA ALA A 190 10.94 -10.27 -6.53
C ALA A 190 10.10 -10.10 -7.80
N GLY A 191 10.16 -11.12 -8.68
CA GLY A 191 9.39 -11.15 -9.90
C GLY A 191 9.86 -10.16 -10.97
N ARG A 192 9.20 -10.18 -12.11
CA ARG A 192 9.49 -9.30 -13.25
C ARG A 192 9.25 -7.83 -12.95
N ASN A 193 8.25 -7.56 -12.11
CA ASN A 193 7.85 -6.23 -11.69
C ASN A 193 8.72 -5.62 -10.58
N ASN A 194 9.74 -6.31 -10.11
CA ASN A 194 10.68 -5.84 -9.06
C ASN A 194 10.00 -5.27 -7.79
N GLY A 195 8.76 -5.68 -7.52
CA GLY A 195 7.97 -5.17 -6.38
C GLY A 195 7.00 -4.04 -6.74
N ASP A 196 7.08 -3.47 -7.93
CA ASP A 196 6.18 -2.41 -8.37
C ASP A 196 4.88 -2.98 -8.94
N LEU A 197 3.77 -2.32 -8.67
CA LEU A 197 2.45 -2.71 -9.14
C LEU A 197 1.73 -1.52 -9.78
N CYS A 198 0.77 -1.81 -10.65
CA CYS A 198 -0.19 -0.80 -11.13
C CYS A 198 -1.45 -0.79 -10.25
N ALA A 199 -2.34 0.16 -10.47
CA ALA A 199 -3.60 0.29 -9.74
C ALA A 199 -4.41 -1.02 -9.71
N ARG A 200 -4.49 -1.75 -10.83
CA ARG A 200 -5.20 -3.03 -10.90
C ARG A 200 -4.51 -4.11 -10.07
N GLY A 201 -3.18 -4.17 -10.11
CA GLY A 201 -2.39 -5.15 -9.36
C GLY A 201 -2.43 -4.92 -7.86
N PHE A 202 -2.53 -3.67 -7.41
CA PHE A 202 -2.55 -3.34 -5.99
C PHE A 202 -3.98 -3.29 -5.40
N PHE A 203 -4.91 -2.60 -6.06
CA PHE A 203 -6.26 -2.37 -5.54
C PHE A 203 -7.35 -3.22 -6.21
N GLY A 204 -7.13 -3.71 -7.44
CA GLY A 204 -8.18 -4.30 -8.26
C GLY A 204 -8.67 -5.67 -7.80
N PHE A 205 -7.94 -6.36 -6.94
CA PHE A 205 -8.29 -7.73 -6.53
C PHE A 205 -9.57 -7.83 -5.69
N HIS A 206 -10.00 -6.75 -5.05
CA HIS A 206 -11.29 -6.71 -4.36
C HIS A 206 -12.49 -6.96 -5.30
N ALA A 207 -12.33 -6.70 -6.62
CA ALA A 207 -13.34 -7.07 -7.61
C ALA A 207 -13.59 -8.59 -7.69
N SER A 208 -12.64 -9.44 -7.26
CA SER A 208 -12.79 -10.90 -7.27
C SER A 208 -13.81 -11.42 -6.26
N THR A 209 -14.03 -10.68 -5.17
CA THR A 209 -14.95 -11.00 -4.07
C THR A 209 -16.17 -10.09 -4.02
N HIS A 210 -16.31 -9.16 -4.98
CA HIS A 210 -17.41 -8.20 -4.99
C HIS A 210 -18.76 -8.92 -5.17
N ALA A 211 -19.78 -8.44 -4.46
CA ALA A 211 -21.11 -9.06 -4.47
C ALA A 211 -21.78 -9.10 -5.85
N GLU A 212 -21.48 -8.09 -6.71
CA GLU A 212 -22.01 -8.02 -8.07
C GLU A 212 -21.21 -8.83 -9.11
N ARG A 213 -20.17 -9.55 -8.66
CA ARG A 213 -19.40 -10.40 -9.57
C ARG A 213 -20.27 -11.51 -10.14
N LEU A 214 -20.27 -11.65 -11.46
CA LEU A 214 -20.96 -12.75 -12.14
C LEU A 214 -20.29 -14.09 -11.79
N THR A 215 -21.03 -14.98 -11.16
CA THR A 215 -20.57 -16.33 -10.78
C THR A 215 -21.15 -17.42 -11.68
N HIS A 216 -22.14 -17.07 -12.48
CA HIS A 216 -22.83 -17.95 -13.43
C HIS A 216 -22.99 -17.26 -14.77
N PRO A 217 -23.08 -18.01 -15.88
CA PRO A 217 -23.41 -17.44 -17.18
C PRO A 217 -24.82 -16.88 -17.18
N LEU A 218 -25.02 -15.78 -17.89
CA LEU A 218 -26.32 -15.15 -18.09
C LEU A 218 -26.63 -15.08 -19.58
N ILE A 219 -27.84 -15.40 -19.99
CA ILE A 219 -28.35 -15.18 -21.36
C ILE A 219 -29.53 -14.21 -21.32
N ARG A 220 -29.68 -13.43 -22.39
CA ARG A 220 -30.79 -12.48 -22.50
C ARG A 220 -32.02 -13.19 -23.08
N ARG A 221 -33.10 -13.26 -22.29
CA ARG A 221 -34.44 -13.73 -22.72
C ARG A 221 -35.43 -12.60 -22.49
N ASP A 222 -36.16 -12.23 -23.51
CA ASP A 222 -37.16 -11.14 -23.46
C ASP A 222 -36.65 -9.82 -22.87
N GLY A 223 -35.39 -9.47 -23.21
CA GLY A 223 -34.76 -8.24 -22.73
C GLY A 223 -34.09 -8.34 -21.34
N ILE A 224 -34.35 -9.41 -20.57
CA ILE A 224 -33.84 -9.61 -19.20
C ILE A 224 -32.70 -10.63 -19.23
N LEU A 225 -31.63 -10.36 -18.43
CA LEU A 225 -30.56 -11.34 -18.21
C LEU A 225 -31.01 -12.39 -17.22
N VAL A 226 -31.01 -13.65 -17.65
CA VAL A 226 -31.44 -14.81 -16.85
C VAL A 226 -30.26 -15.75 -16.64
N GLN A 227 -30.08 -16.21 -15.42
CA GLN A 227 -29.05 -17.19 -15.07
C GLN A 227 -29.32 -18.52 -15.81
N THR A 228 -28.24 -19.13 -16.31
CA THR A 228 -28.29 -20.37 -17.06
C THR A 228 -27.10 -21.29 -16.75
N THR A 229 -27.07 -22.46 -17.32
CA THR A 229 -25.94 -23.40 -17.26
C THR A 229 -24.86 -23.03 -18.30
N TRP A 230 -23.64 -23.49 -18.10
CA TRP A 230 -22.58 -23.32 -19.09
C TRP A 230 -22.90 -24.02 -20.42
N ALA A 231 -23.57 -25.18 -20.38
CA ALA A 231 -24.00 -25.94 -21.57
C ALA A 231 -24.96 -25.10 -22.43
N GLU A 232 -26.04 -24.60 -21.82
CA GLU A 232 -27.01 -23.73 -22.51
C GLU A 232 -26.41 -22.43 -23.03
N ALA A 233 -25.51 -21.82 -22.23
CA ALA A 233 -24.85 -20.58 -22.64
C ALA A 233 -23.95 -20.78 -23.88
N LEU A 234 -23.18 -21.85 -23.90
CA LEU A 234 -22.31 -22.19 -25.03
C LEU A 234 -23.11 -22.57 -26.28
N GLU A 235 -24.21 -23.34 -26.13
CA GLU A 235 -25.12 -23.65 -27.22
C GLU A 235 -25.71 -22.36 -27.82
N TYR A 236 -26.23 -21.47 -26.98
CA TYR A 236 -26.75 -20.17 -27.40
C TYR A 236 -25.70 -19.35 -28.16
N VAL A 237 -24.46 -19.27 -27.67
CA VAL A 237 -23.37 -18.55 -28.35
C VAL A 237 -23.08 -19.18 -29.72
N ALA A 238 -23.01 -20.52 -29.80
CA ALA A 238 -22.76 -21.21 -31.05
C ALA A 238 -23.88 -20.98 -32.08
N GLU A 239 -25.15 -21.04 -31.67
CA GLU A 239 -26.27 -20.70 -32.54
C GLU A 239 -26.21 -19.25 -33.06
N GLN A 240 -25.93 -18.26 -32.19
CA GLN A 240 -25.84 -16.86 -32.61
C GLN A 240 -24.64 -16.63 -33.55
N ALA A 241 -23.50 -17.27 -33.30
CA ALA A 241 -22.34 -17.20 -34.17
C ALA A 241 -22.63 -17.80 -35.57
N LEU A 242 -23.34 -18.93 -35.64
CA LEU A 242 -23.78 -19.53 -36.91
C LEU A 242 -24.75 -18.64 -37.66
N ARG A 243 -25.71 -18.02 -36.99
CA ARG A 243 -26.64 -17.04 -37.61
C ARG A 243 -25.91 -15.89 -38.26
N VAL A 244 -24.94 -15.28 -37.55
CA VAL A 244 -24.11 -14.18 -38.07
C VAL A 244 -23.30 -14.66 -39.29
N LYS A 245 -22.69 -15.85 -39.21
CA LYS A 245 -21.90 -16.41 -40.33
C LYS A 245 -22.74 -16.70 -41.57
N LEU A 246 -23.99 -17.11 -41.40
CA LEU A 246 -24.89 -17.42 -42.52
C LEU A 246 -25.56 -16.17 -43.09
N ALA A 247 -25.57 -15.05 -42.39
CA ALA A 247 -26.17 -13.79 -42.81
C ALA A 247 -25.17 -12.88 -43.58
N ASN A 248 -23.87 -13.22 -43.59
CA ASN A 248 -22.79 -12.57 -44.32
C ASN A 248 -22.18 -13.52 -45.36
#